data_f0a8e0c36422270bb191ef76129ce094
#
_entry.id   f0a8e0c36422270bb191ef76129ce094
#
_cell.length_a   1.000
_cell.length_b   1.000
_cell.length_c   1.000
_cell.angle_alpha   90.00
_cell.angle_beta   90.00
_cell.angle_gamma   90.00
#
_symmetry.space_group_name_H-M   'P 1'
#
loop_
_entity.id
_entity.type
_entity.pdbx_description
1 polymer ?
#
loop_
_entity_poly.entity_id
_entity_poly.type
_entity_poly.pdbx_seq_one_letter_code
_entity_poly.pdbx_strand_id
1 'polypeptide(L)'
;MKCVDVVIETPKGSALKYDYDQASHFFELKKILPSGMVFPYDFGFIPGTKGEDGDPLDIIVISEFESFPGCKMKCRPIGGMQAEQSAQKGKSKMIRNDRFIAIPDCSSIFENIKSIDDLPDEIIKQLESFFIDYNKAEGKEFKVLKKLGPKDALRLIEKE
;
A
#
# COMPACT_ATOMS: atom_id res chain seq x y z
N MET A 1 -7.15 18.01 7.05
CA MET A 1 -7.09 16.56 7.31
C MET A 1 -5.74 16.22 7.95
N LYS A 2 -5.74 15.25 8.85
CA LYS A 2 -4.50 14.80 9.49
C LYS A 2 -3.63 14.03 8.50
N CYS A 3 -2.35 14.37 8.45
CA CYS A 3 -1.37 13.67 7.62
C CYS A 3 -0.57 12.66 8.44
N VAL A 4 -0.06 11.64 7.76
CA VAL A 4 0.87 10.65 8.30
C VAL A 4 2.18 10.70 7.50
N ASP A 5 3.27 10.30 8.13
CA ASP A 5 4.53 10.10 7.43
C ASP A 5 4.49 8.76 6.70
N VAL A 6 4.96 8.76 5.47
CA VAL A 6 5.04 7.57 4.62
C VAL A 6 6.45 7.44 4.07
N VAL A 7 6.98 6.22 4.06
CA VAL A 7 8.25 5.91 3.39
C VAL A 7 7.95 4.99 2.21
N ILE A 8 8.38 5.39 1.02
CA ILE A 8 8.18 4.62 -0.21
C ILE A 8 9.21 3.50 -0.28
N GLU A 9 8.74 2.29 -0.58
CA GLU A 9 9.58 1.13 -0.83
C GLU A 9 9.70 0.86 -2.33
N THR A 10 8.55 0.80 -3.03
CA THR A 10 8.50 0.44 -4.44
C THR A 10 7.76 1.53 -5.21
N PRO A 11 8.42 2.20 -6.17
CA PRO A 11 7.78 3.28 -6.90
C PRO A 11 6.82 2.78 -7.98
N LYS A 12 5.88 3.65 -8.37
CA LYS A 12 4.97 3.43 -9.49
C LYS A 12 5.73 3.03 -10.76
N GLY A 13 5.21 2.01 -11.45
CA GLY A 13 5.80 1.53 -12.70
C GLY A 13 6.96 0.55 -12.52
N SER A 14 7.38 0.25 -11.29
CA SER A 14 8.46 -0.69 -11.04
C SER A 14 8.02 -2.14 -11.27
N ALA A 15 8.81 -2.88 -12.03
CA ALA A 15 8.73 -4.33 -12.14
C ALA A 15 9.54 -5.05 -11.06
N LEU A 16 10.20 -4.28 -10.19
CA LEU A 16 11.02 -4.78 -9.09
C LEU A 16 10.36 -4.42 -7.77
N LYS A 17 10.26 -5.39 -6.86
CA LYS A 17 9.76 -5.16 -5.50
C LYS A 17 10.94 -4.90 -4.57
N TYR A 18 10.97 -3.70 -4.01
CA TYR A 18 11.91 -3.32 -2.96
C TYR A 18 11.22 -3.31 -1.61
N ASP A 19 11.92 -3.73 -0.58
CA ASP A 19 11.48 -3.65 0.81
C ASP A 19 12.55 -2.97 1.66
N TYR A 20 12.11 -2.20 2.66
CA TYR A 20 13.02 -1.67 3.67
C TYR A 20 13.37 -2.75 4.70
N ASP A 21 14.65 -3.04 4.84
CA ASP A 21 15.15 -3.94 5.88
C ASP A 21 15.55 -3.14 7.12
N GLN A 22 14.79 -3.29 8.19
CA GLN A 22 15.01 -2.57 9.43
C GLN A 22 16.33 -2.96 10.13
N ALA A 23 16.81 -4.19 9.92
CA ALA A 23 18.05 -4.66 10.53
C ALA A 23 19.29 -4.03 9.90
N SER A 24 19.37 -3.97 8.57
CA SER A 24 20.51 -3.41 7.83
C SER A 24 20.36 -1.91 7.52
N HIS A 25 19.16 -1.35 7.64
CA HIS A 25 18.82 0.02 7.25
C HIS A 25 18.96 0.30 5.75
N PHE A 26 18.87 -0.73 4.93
CA PHE A 26 18.90 -0.62 3.47
C PHE A 26 17.55 -1.02 2.85
N PHE A 27 17.31 -0.53 1.64
CA PHE A 27 16.25 -1.03 0.78
C PHE A 27 16.80 -2.19 -0.03
N GLU A 28 16.13 -3.33 0.06
CA GLU A 28 16.54 -4.57 -0.61
C GLU A 28 15.67 -4.84 -1.83
N LEU A 29 16.31 -5.33 -2.90
CA LEU A 29 15.57 -5.97 -3.99
C LEU A 29 15.05 -7.32 -3.50
N LYS A 30 13.74 -7.42 -3.30
CA LYS A 30 13.09 -8.62 -2.76
C LYS A 30 12.71 -9.60 -3.84
N LYS A 31 12.16 -9.11 -4.94
CA LYS A 31 11.70 -9.97 -6.03
C LYS A 31 11.54 -9.19 -7.34
N ILE A 32 11.58 -9.95 -8.42
CA ILE A 32 11.29 -9.47 -9.77
C ILE A 32 9.88 -9.96 -10.10
N LEU A 33 9.00 -9.06 -10.50
CA LEU A 33 7.64 -9.39 -10.85
C LEU A 33 7.57 -10.17 -12.16
N PRO A 34 6.54 -10.99 -12.39
CA PRO A 34 6.30 -11.60 -13.69
C PRO A 34 6.28 -10.57 -14.82
N SER A 35 6.72 -10.97 -16.01
CA SER A 35 6.76 -10.08 -17.19
C SER A 35 5.41 -9.39 -17.41
N GLY A 36 5.45 -8.09 -17.59
CA GLY A 36 4.25 -7.26 -17.82
C GLY A 36 3.56 -6.78 -16.54
N MET A 37 3.95 -7.27 -15.37
CA MET A 37 3.41 -6.81 -14.08
C MET A 37 4.28 -5.69 -13.52
N VAL A 38 3.66 -4.59 -13.17
CA VAL A 38 4.30 -3.43 -12.52
C VAL A 38 3.41 -2.92 -11.39
N PHE A 39 4.01 -2.26 -10.40
CA PHE A 39 3.23 -1.58 -9.36
C PHE A 39 2.47 -0.41 -9.99
N PRO A 40 1.14 -0.35 -9.82
CA PRO A 40 0.33 0.69 -10.46
C PRO A 40 0.48 2.07 -9.84
N TYR A 41 0.89 2.13 -8.56
CA TYR A 41 1.14 3.35 -7.78
C TYR A 41 2.30 3.12 -6.82
N ASP A 42 2.79 4.19 -6.20
CA ASP A 42 3.83 4.08 -5.17
C ASP A 42 3.33 3.22 -4.02
N PHE A 43 4.16 2.31 -3.58
CA PHE A 43 3.88 1.40 -2.47
C PHE A 43 4.92 1.62 -1.37
N GLY A 44 4.45 1.74 -0.15
CA GLY A 44 5.31 1.98 0.99
C GLY A 44 4.68 1.57 2.30
N PHE A 45 5.21 2.13 3.38
CA PHE A 45 4.77 1.83 4.73
C PHE A 45 4.66 3.08 5.60
N ILE A 46 3.95 2.94 6.70
CA ILE A 46 3.78 3.99 7.70
C ILE A 46 4.74 3.70 8.86
N PRO A 47 5.83 4.49 9.02
CA PRO A 47 6.80 4.26 10.09
C PRO A 47 6.15 4.32 11.48
N GLY A 48 6.64 3.47 12.38
CA GLY A 48 6.16 3.44 13.77
C GLY A 48 4.86 2.68 13.99
N THR A 49 4.32 2.05 12.96
CA THR A 49 3.14 1.19 13.05
C THR A 49 3.52 -0.28 12.98
N LYS A 50 2.61 -1.17 13.41
CA LYS A 50 2.81 -2.61 13.34
C LYS A 50 1.50 -3.33 13.07
N GLY A 51 1.41 -4.02 11.94
CA GLY A 51 0.25 -4.83 11.59
C GLY A 51 0.31 -6.23 12.22
N GLU A 52 -0.73 -7.04 11.96
CA GLU A 52 -0.81 -8.43 12.46
C GLU A 52 0.31 -9.32 11.93
N ASP A 53 0.84 -9.02 10.74
CA ASP A 53 1.96 -9.75 10.13
C ASP A 53 3.31 -9.40 10.76
N GLY A 54 3.36 -8.45 11.68
CA GLY A 54 4.57 -7.99 12.35
C GLY A 54 5.32 -6.88 11.63
N ASP A 55 4.92 -6.55 10.40
CA ASP A 55 5.50 -5.48 9.60
C ASP A 55 4.74 -4.15 9.80
N PRO A 56 5.36 -3.01 9.48
CA PRO A 56 4.63 -1.74 9.44
C PRO A 56 3.42 -1.81 8.48
N LEU A 57 2.43 -0.97 8.73
CA LEU A 57 1.23 -0.91 7.89
C LEU A 57 1.56 -0.47 6.46
N ASP A 58 1.02 -1.19 5.49
CA ASP A 58 1.18 -0.91 4.06
C ASP A 58 0.31 0.26 3.61
N ILE A 59 0.87 1.10 2.77
CA ILE A 59 0.16 2.25 2.21
C ILE A 59 0.50 2.45 0.73
N ILE A 60 -0.52 2.76 -0.06
CA ILE A 60 -0.40 3.10 -1.47
C ILE A 60 -0.52 4.61 -1.59
N VAL A 61 0.41 5.23 -2.31
CA VAL A 61 0.41 6.68 -2.52
C VAL A 61 0.07 6.98 -3.96
N ILE A 62 -1.01 7.72 -4.16
CA ILE A 62 -1.47 8.18 -5.48
C ILE A 62 -1.02 9.63 -5.67
N SER A 63 -0.16 9.86 -6.66
CA SER A 63 0.37 11.19 -6.96
C SER A 63 0.57 11.39 -8.46
N GLU A 64 0.96 12.60 -8.84
CA GLU A 64 1.25 12.99 -10.22
C GLU A 64 2.49 12.28 -10.77
N PHE A 65 3.43 11.93 -9.90
CA PHE A 65 4.73 11.39 -10.27
C PHE A 65 5.02 10.08 -9.53
N GLU A 66 5.94 9.33 -10.10
CA GLU A 66 6.62 8.26 -9.36
C GLU A 66 7.64 8.88 -8.40
N SER A 67 7.89 8.21 -7.29
CA SER A 67 8.93 8.61 -6.35
C SER A 67 10.13 7.67 -6.45
N PHE A 68 10.85 7.45 -5.36
CA PHE A 68 12.02 6.57 -5.31
C PHE A 68 12.06 5.81 -3.98
N PRO A 69 12.71 4.65 -3.92
CA PRO A 69 12.86 3.89 -2.67
C PRO A 69 13.56 4.73 -1.60
N GLY A 70 12.92 4.86 -0.45
CA GLY A 70 13.44 5.66 0.67
C GLY A 70 12.87 7.07 0.75
N CYS A 71 12.06 7.50 -0.21
CA CYS A 71 11.43 8.81 -0.17
C CYS A 71 10.45 8.87 1.01
N LYS A 72 10.67 9.82 1.91
CA LYS A 72 9.72 10.12 2.98
C LYS A 72 8.83 11.28 2.56
N MET A 73 7.54 11.14 2.73
CA MET A 73 6.57 12.17 2.40
C MET A 73 5.43 12.24 3.41
N LYS A 74 4.84 13.42 3.56
CA LYS A 74 3.61 13.59 4.33
C LYS A 74 2.43 13.35 3.42
N CYS A 75 1.56 12.43 3.82
CA CYS A 75 0.38 12.07 3.04
C CYS A 75 -0.88 12.15 3.90
N ARG A 76 -1.97 12.56 3.29
CA ARG A 76 -3.29 12.47 3.93
C ARG A 76 -3.95 11.15 3.52
N PRO A 77 -4.30 10.28 4.46
CA PRO A 77 -5.07 9.08 4.15
C PRO A 77 -6.46 9.44 3.64
N ILE A 78 -6.84 8.84 2.51
CA ILE A 78 -8.16 9.03 1.90
C ILE A 78 -9.06 7.81 2.04
N GLY A 79 -8.55 6.73 2.61
CA GLY A 79 -9.28 5.48 2.80
C GLY A 79 -8.36 4.28 2.66
N GLY A 80 -8.92 3.17 2.24
CA GLY A 80 -8.17 1.94 2.02
C GLY A 80 -9.05 0.73 1.77
N MET A 81 -8.39 -0.42 1.74
CA MET A 81 -9.02 -1.72 1.67
C MET A 81 -8.65 -2.52 2.91
N GLN A 82 -9.66 -2.89 3.67
CA GLN A 82 -9.49 -3.89 4.70
C GLN A 82 -9.34 -5.24 4.02
N ALA A 83 -8.24 -5.94 4.27
CA ALA A 83 -7.89 -7.13 3.52
C ALA A 83 -7.21 -8.17 4.40
N GLU A 84 -7.22 -9.39 3.90
CA GLU A 84 -6.45 -10.50 4.45
C GLU A 84 -5.73 -11.24 3.33
N GLN A 85 -4.63 -11.86 3.67
CA GLN A 85 -3.84 -12.66 2.74
C GLN A 85 -3.30 -13.91 3.41
N SER A 86 -2.86 -14.88 2.60
CA SER A 86 -2.23 -16.08 3.13
C SER A 86 -1.03 -15.73 4.01
N ALA A 87 -0.98 -16.30 5.22
CA ALA A 87 0.14 -16.09 6.13
C ALA A 87 1.44 -16.68 5.57
N GLN A 88 1.33 -17.78 4.83
CA GLN A 88 2.45 -18.47 4.18
C GLN A 88 2.02 -19.02 2.84
N LYS A 89 2.98 -19.15 1.91
CA LYS A 89 2.79 -19.79 0.61
C LYS A 89 2.19 -21.20 0.77
N GLY A 90 1.13 -21.48 0.02
CA GLY A 90 0.47 -22.78 -0.01
C GLY A 90 -0.30 -23.13 1.27
N LYS A 91 -0.45 -22.21 2.21
CA LYS A 91 -1.22 -22.41 3.45
C LYS A 91 -2.58 -21.71 3.38
N SER A 92 -3.59 -22.34 3.98
CA SER A 92 -4.95 -21.79 4.02
C SER A 92 -5.18 -20.74 5.10
N LYS A 93 -4.26 -20.62 6.06
CA LYS A 93 -4.38 -19.61 7.13
C LYS A 93 -4.25 -18.21 6.55
N MET A 94 -5.26 -17.38 6.81
CA MET A 94 -5.28 -15.97 6.41
C MET A 94 -4.87 -15.08 7.58
N ILE A 95 -4.18 -13.98 7.26
CA ILE A 95 -3.79 -12.95 8.23
C ILE A 95 -4.22 -11.60 7.71
N ARG A 96 -4.61 -10.73 8.61
CA ARG A 96 -5.03 -9.37 8.28
C ARG A 96 -3.85 -8.58 7.72
N ASN A 97 -4.05 -7.95 6.58
CA ASN A 97 -3.06 -7.08 5.95
C ASN A 97 -3.74 -6.00 5.09
N ASP A 98 -4.17 -4.94 5.74
CA ASP A 98 -4.87 -3.83 5.11
C ASP A 98 -3.97 -3.06 4.14
N ARG A 99 -4.59 -2.46 3.13
CA ARG A 99 -3.93 -1.56 2.18
C ARG A 99 -4.54 -0.18 2.32
N PHE A 100 -3.84 0.72 2.98
CA PHE A 100 -4.26 2.11 3.09
C PHE A 100 -3.93 2.86 1.80
N ILE A 101 -4.68 3.92 1.51
CA ILE A 101 -4.50 4.75 0.31
C ILE A 101 -4.41 6.20 0.76
N ALA A 102 -3.40 6.89 0.25
CA ALA A 102 -3.16 8.28 0.62
C ALA A 102 -2.70 9.11 -0.58
N ILE A 103 -2.77 10.42 -0.42
CA ILE A 103 -2.31 11.42 -1.38
C ILE A 103 -1.29 12.30 -0.68
N PRO A 104 -0.15 12.61 -1.32
CA PRO A 104 0.82 13.55 -0.74
C PRO A 104 0.16 14.89 -0.44
N ASP A 105 0.47 15.45 0.71
CA ASP A 105 -0.11 16.73 1.13
C ASP A 105 0.26 17.87 0.17
N CYS A 106 1.39 17.75 -0.51
CA CYS A 106 1.85 18.71 -1.51
C CYS A 106 1.28 18.49 -2.91
N SER A 107 0.44 17.48 -3.12
CA SER A 107 -0.17 17.24 -4.44
C SER A 107 -1.12 18.37 -4.82
N SER A 108 -0.95 18.92 -6.03
CA SER A 108 -1.85 19.93 -6.58
C SER A 108 -2.95 19.35 -7.45
N ILE A 109 -2.66 18.29 -8.23
CA ILE A 109 -3.65 17.65 -9.10
C ILE A 109 -4.71 16.93 -8.28
N PHE A 110 -4.32 16.29 -7.19
CA PHE A 110 -5.22 15.51 -6.33
C PHE A 110 -5.63 16.24 -5.05
N GLU A 111 -5.46 17.56 -4.97
CA GLU A 111 -5.76 18.33 -3.75
C GLU A 111 -7.22 18.22 -3.28
N ASN A 112 -8.15 18.04 -4.23
CA ASN A 112 -9.59 17.94 -3.95
C ASN A 112 -10.06 16.52 -3.62
N ILE A 113 -9.21 15.52 -3.77
CA ILE A 113 -9.55 14.14 -3.41
C ILE A 113 -9.39 13.98 -1.90
N LYS A 114 -10.50 13.75 -1.21
CA LYS A 114 -10.55 13.62 0.25
C LYS A 114 -10.94 12.22 0.72
N SER A 115 -11.51 11.42 -0.18
CA SER A 115 -11.96 10.07 0.07
C SER A 115 -11.65 9.18 -1.14
N ILE A 116 -11.52 7.88 -0.93
CA ILE A 116 -11.44 6.93 -2.05
C ILE A 116 -12.68 6.99 -2.94
N ASP A 117 -13.82 7.43 -2.40
CA ASP A 117 -15.05 7.59 -3.17
C ASP A 117 -15.00 8.77 -4.16
N ASP A 118 -14.04 9.68 -3.98
CA ASP A 118 -13.78 10.76 -4.94
C ASP A 118 -12.95 10.30 -6.14
N LEU A 119 -12.34 9.11 -6.05
CA LEU A 119 -11.56 8.52 -7.14
C LEU A 119 -12.50 7.78 -8.12
N PRO A 120 -12.12 7.70 -9.40
CA PRO A 120 -12.78 6.76 -10.30
C PRO A 120 -12.77 5.33 -9.73
N ASP A 121 -13.89 4.63 -9.79
CA ASP A 121 -14.01 3.26 -9.28
C ASP A 121 -12.95 2.31 -9.86
N GLU A 122 -12.54 2.54 -11.10
CA GLU A 122 -11.54 1.73 -11.79
C GLU A 122 -10.18 1.72 -11.08
N ILE A 123 -9.82 2.80 -10.39
CA ILE A 123 -8.54 2.86 -9.65
C ILE A 123 -8.54 1.83 -8.52
N ILE A 124 -9.62 1.76 -7.75
CA ILE A 124 -9.73 0.81 -6.64
C ILE A 124 -9.84 -0.62 -7.15
N LYS A 125 -10.60 -0.85 -8.23
CA LYS A 125 -10.70 -2.16 -8.87
C LYS A 125 -9.35 -2.65 -9.40
N GLN A 126 -8.59 -1.78 -10.03
CA GLN A 126 -7.26 -2.11 -10.55
C GLN A 126 -6.27 -2.41 -9.43
N LEU A 127 -6.32 -1.67 -8.32
CA LEU A 127 -5.51 -1.95 -7.13
C LEU A 127 -5.85 -3.32 -6.53
N GLU A 128 -7.13 -3.63 -6.38
CA GLU A 128 -7.57 -4.93 -5.89
C GLU A 128 -7.08 -6.07 -6.80
N SER A 129 -7.29 -5.93 -8.10
CA SER A 129 -6.82 -6.92 -9.09
C SER A 129 -5.31 -7.09 -9.06
N PHE A 130 -4.56 -5.99 -8.92
CA PHE A 130 -3.11 -6.04 -8.81
C PHE A 130 -2.67 -6.89 -7.60
N PHE A 131 -3.22 -6.65 -6.40
CA PHE A 131 -2.83 -7.40 -5.22
C PHE A 131 -3.27 -8.88 -5.27
N ILE A 132 -4.41 -9.17 -5.89
CA ILE A 132 -4.84 -10.55 -6.12
C ILE A 132 -3.82 -11.27 -7.00
N ASP A 133 -3.46 -10.70 -8.13
CA ASP A 133 -2.52 -11.29 -9.08
C ASP A 133 -1.10 -11.36 -8.53
N TYR A 134 -0.67 -10.31 -7.83
CA TYR A 134 0.63 -10.24 -7.16
C TYR A 134 0.80 -11.38 -6.14
N ASN A 135 -0.19 -11.61 -5.29
CA ASN A 135 -0.16 -12.69 -4.31
C ASN A 135 -0.27 -14.07 -4.99
N LYS A 136 -1.12 -14.19 -6.01
CA LYS A 136 -1.29 -15.44 -6.76
C LYS A 136 0.02 -15.89 -7.41
N ALA A 137 0.81 -14.96 -7.93
CA ALA A 137 2.12 -15.27 -8.51
C ALA A 137 3.08 -15.89 -7.48
N GLU A 138 2.86 -15.67 -6.19
CA GLU A 138 3.62 -16.26 -5.09
C GLU A 138 2.95 -17.49 -4.46
N GLY A 139 1.85 -17.96 -5.03
CA GLY A 139 1.07 -19.06 -4.45
C GLY A 139 0.30 -18.67 -3.18
N LYS A 140 -0.08 -17.41 -3.08
CA LYS A 140 -0.86 -16.85 -1.96
C LYS A 140 -2.19 -16.31 -2.44
N GLU A 141 -3.16 -16.25 -1.54
CA GLU A 141 -4.43 -15.58 -1.73
C GLU A 141 -4.40 -14.18 -1.11
N PHE A 142 -5.09 -13.27 -1.75
CA PHE A 142 -5.39 -11.93 -1.24
C PHE A 142 -6.89 -11.68 -1.39
N LYS A 143 -7.53 -11.24 -0.30
CA LYS A 143 -8.97 -11.03 -0.27
C LYS A 143 -9.31 -9.69 0.36
N VAL A 144 -10.04 -8.86 -0.38
CA VAL A 144 -10.60 -7.62 0.16
C VAL A 144 -11.86 -7.94 0.95
N LEU A 145 -11.92 -7.48 2.20
CA LEU A 145 -13.06 -7.68 3.08
C LEU A 145 -14.06 -6.53 2.96
N LYS A 146 -13.56 -5.30 2.94
CA LYS A 146 -14.39 -4.11 2.73
C LYS A 146 -13.53 -2.89 2.38
N LYS A 147 -14.16 -1.88 1.81
CA LYS A 147 -13.55 -0.55 1.64
C LYS A 147 -13.60 0.22 2.94
N LEU A 148 -12.60 1.07 3.16
CA LEU A 148 -12.48 1.96 4.31
C LEU A 148 -12.55 3.40 3.83
N GLY A 149 -13.41 4.19 4.47
CA GLY A 149 -13.38 5.64 4.30
C GLY A 149 -12.22 6.29 5.06
N PRO A 150 -11.97 7.60 4.85
CA PRO A 150 -10.80 8.27 5.44
C PRO A 150 -10.79 8.26 6.97
N LYS A 151 -11.94 8.40 7.62
CA LYS A 151 -12.04 8.37 9.09
C LYS A 151 -11.67 7.00 9.68
N ASP A 152 -12.19 5.93 9.07
CA ASP A 152 -11.90 4.58 9.53
C ASP A 152 -10.45 4.19 9.26
N ALA A 153 -9.92 4.58 8.11
CA ALA A 153 -8.51 4.36 7.78
C ALA A 153 -7.61 5.06 8.81
N LEU A 154 -7.84 6.33 9.08
CA LEU A 154 -7.03 7.10 10.04
C LEU A 154 -7.12 6.51 11.45
N ARG A 155 -8.33 6.11 11.89
CA ARG A 155 -8.52 5.46 13.19
C ARG A 155 -7.74 4.16 13.32
N LEU A 156 -7.71 3.34 12.27
CA LEU A 156 -6.93 2.11 12.26
C LEU A 156 -5.43 2.39 12.30
N ILE A 157 -4.95 3.35 11.51
CA ILE A 157 -3.53 3.75 11.51
C ILE A 157 -3.08 4.23 12.90
N GLU A 158 -3.91 5.02 13.57
CA GLU A 158 -3.57 5.57 14.90
C GLU A 158 -3.60 4.53 16.03
N LYS A 159 -4.30 3.41 15.81
CA LYS A 159 -4.41 2.35 16.80
C LYS A 159 -3.18 1.43 16.80
N GLU A 160 -2.48 1.31 15.70
CA GLU A 160 -1.31 0.45 15.49
C GLU A 160 -0.01 1.21 15.72
#